data_737d18bfc1cf30896d193b6c98c3d601
#
_entry.id   737d18bfc1cf30896d193b6c98c3d601
#
_cell.length_a   1.000
_cell.length_b   1.000
_cell.length_c   1.000
_cell.angle_alpha   90.00
_cell.angle_beta   90.00
_cell.angle_gamma   90.00
#
_symmetry.space_group_name_H-M   'P 1'
#
loop_
_entity.id
_entity.type
_entity.pdbx_description
1 polymer ?
#
loop_
_entity_poly.entity_id
_entity_poly.type
_entity_poly.pdbx_seq_one_letter_code
_entity_poly.pdbx_strand_id
1 'polypeptide(L)'
;MTQMKWTNYWVDIKENIMNKIITCIDGSSITQSVTNAGIWAAKKLSKTLCFLHTIEKEQQHGADDLTGTIGLGARSSLLKEMTKLDEQKGKIALQLGEELLEFVTSSAKNSGVESVESFQRHGDVVDAVLNVEQDTQLIVIGRNGLQHDGDYKVLGSHIETLLRKSAQPVLIVPNTFTAPKSFMIAYDGRASADRALQRVLDSGLLAGSDCHLVSVKNNESALKSKFESAKTKLIEKGFSVTTALLEG
;
A
#
# COMPACT_ATOMS: atom_id res chain seq x y z
N MET A 1 47.49 -9.53 12.13
CA MET A 1 46.70 -9.84 10.92
C MET A 1 45.24 -9.92 11.33
N THR A 2 44.53 -8.84 11.13
CA THR A 2 43.16 -8.64 11.64
C THR A 2 42.19 -9.04 10.53
N GLN A 3 41.47 -10.14 10.71
CA GLN A 3 40.36 -10.49 9.80
C GLN A 3 39.22 -9.50 10.01
N MET A 4 39.01 -8.65 9.04
CA MET A 4 37.96 -7.65 8.99
C MET A 4 36.62 -8.33 8.75
N LYS A 5 35.67 -8.17 9.68
CA LYS A 5 34.31 -8.71 9.64
C LYS A 5 33.51 -8.07 8.51
N TRP A 6 33.46 -8.69 7.35
CA TRP A 6 32.65 -8.25 6.20
C TRP A 6 31.15 -8.59 6.34
N THR A 7 30.77 -9.44 7.28
CA THR A 7 29.40 -9.91 7.47
C THR A 7 28.42 -8.84 7.98
N ASN A 8 28.87 -7.84 8.73
CA ASN A 8 27.98 -6.81 9.27
C ASN A 8 27.72 -5.67 8.26
N TYR A 9 28.61 -5.45 7.31
CA TYR A 9 28.49 -4.34 6.34
C TYR A 9 27.34 -4.54 5.35
N TRP A 10 27.03 -5.78 4.98
CA TRP A 10 25.94 -6.11 4.06
C TRP A 10 24.55 -6.14 4.74
N VAL A 11 24.50 -6.39 6.05
CA VAL A 11 23.25 -6.33 6.83
C VAL A 11 22.85 -4.86 7.03
N ASP A 12 23.81 -3.99 7.38
CA ASP A 12 23.56 -2.54 7.55
C ASP A 12 23.17 -1.85 6.24
N ILE A 13 23.73 -2.29 5.09
CA ILE A 13 23.34 -1.76 3.77
C ILE A 13 21.92 -2.18 3.41
N LYS A 14 21.48 -3.42 3.71
CA LYS A 14 20.10 -3.87 3.45
C LYS A 14 19.07 -3.18 4.35
N GLU A 15 19.39 -2.91 5.60
CA GLU A 15 18.51 -2.17 6.50
C GLU A 15 18.35 -0.70 6.08
N ASN A 16 19.35 -0.12 5.42
CA ASN A 16 19.31 1.26 4.96
C ASN A 16 18.61 1.44 3.59
N ILE A 17 18.37 0.35 2.82
CA ILE A 17 17.74 0.39 1.50
C ILE A 17 16.21 0.44 1.60
N MET A 18 15.57 -0.20 2.61
CA MET A 18 14.12 -0.18 2.81
C MET A 18 13.74 0.79 3.94
N ASN A 19 13.75 2.08 3.66
CA ASN A 19 13.55 3.09 4.70
C ASN A 19 12.22 3.84 4.61
N LYS A 20 11.34 3.51 3.66
CA LYS A 20 10.12 4.27 3.40
C LYS A 20 8.85 3.44 3.58
N ILE A 21 7.82 4.12 4.07
CA ILE A 21 6.44 3.66 4.04
C ILE A 21 5.73 4.49 2.97
N ILE A 22 5.37 3.86 1.85
CA ILE A 22 4.61 4.53 0.78
C ILE A 22 3.14 4.49 1.13
N THR A 23 2.50 5.64 1.19
CA THR A 23 1.08 5.80 1.50
C THR A 23 0.39 6.45 0.31
N CYS A 24 -0.44 5.67 -0.41
CA CYS A 24 -1.15 6.11 -1.60
C CYS A 24 -2.44 6.82 -1.20
N ILE A 25 -2.60 8.08 -1.64
CA ILE A 25 -3.77 8.91 -1.36
C ILE A 25 -4.37 9.44 -2.67
N ASP A 26 -5.70 9.52 -2.73
CA ASP A 26 -6.44 9.88 -3.93
C ASP A 26 -7.49 11.00 -3.71
N GLY A 27 -7.59 11.54 -2.49
CA GLY A 27 -8.58 12.56 -2.14
C GLY A 27 -9.99 12.01 -1.91
N SER A 28 -10.18 10.68 -1.90
CA SER A 28 -11.47 10.06 -1.59
C SER A 28 -11.84 10.19 -0.11
N SER A 29 -13.04 9.74 0.24
CA SER A 29 -13.57 9.75 1.62
C SER A 29 -12.69 8.98 2.61
N ILE A 30 -11.90 8.01 2.14
CA ILE A 30 -11.02 7.20 2.99
C ILE A 30 -9.60 7.76 3.15
N THR A 31 -9.26 8.86 2.49
CA THR A 31 -7.93 9.49 2.57
C THR A 31 -7.44 9.68 4.00
N GLN A 32 -8.32 10.16 4.91
CA GLN A 32 -7.95 10.34 6.31
C GLN A 32 -7.61 9.01 6.99
N SER A 33 -8.34 7.95 6.68
CA SER A 33 -8.10 6.60 7.22
C SER A 33 -6.75 6.05 6.75
N VAL A 34 -6.45 6.21 5.46
CA VAL A 34 -5.17 5.81 4.84
C VAL A 34 -4.01 6.61 5.42
N THR A 35 -4.18 7.92 5.58
CA THR A 35 -3.21 8.82 6.23
C THR A 35 -2.89 8.36 7.65
N ASN A 36 -3.92 8.06 8.46
CA ASN A 36 -3.74 7.58 9.83
C ASN A 36 -3.03 6.23 9.89
N ALA A 37 -3.30 5.32 8.96
CA ALA A 37 -2.61 4.04 8.86
C ALA A 37 -1.13 4.22 8.49
N GLY A 38 -0.82 5.11 7.55
CA GLY A 38 0.54 5.47 7.18
C GLY A 38 1.33 6.08 8.36
N ILE A 39 0.71 7.03 9.07
CA ILE A 39 1.28 7.64 10.28
C ILE A 39 1.57 6.57 11.34
N TRP A 40 0.60 5.68 11.62
CA TRP A 40 0.77 4.59 12.56
C TRP A 40 1.94 3.68 12.18
N ALA A 41 2.00 3.25 10.93
CA ALA A 41 3.07 2.37 10.44
C ALA A 41 4.44 3.05 10.50
N ALA A 42 4.55 4.30 10.07
CA ALA A 42 5.79 5.06 10.08
C ALA A 42 6.33 5.26 11.51
N LYS A 43 5.47 5.62 12.45
CA LYS A 43 5.84 5.75 13.88
C LYS A 43 6.25 4.41 14.49
N LYS A 44 5.49 3.35 14.18
CA LYS A 44 5.74 2.00 14.71
C LYS A 44 7.08 1.44 14.25
N LEU A 45 7.47 1.74 13.01
CA LEU A 45 8.68 1.24 12.37
C LEU A 45 9.85 2.24 12.42
N SER A 46 9.62 3.47 12.89
CA SER A 46 10.59 4.58 12.86
C SER A 46 11.16 4.80 11.46
N LYS A 47 10.26 4.86 10.46
CA LYS A 47 10.61 4.99 9.04
C LYS A 47 10.05 6.28 8.44
N THR A 48 10.65 6.73 7.35
CA THR A 48 10.15 7.87 6.57
C THR A 48 8.78 7.57 6.00
N LEU A 49 7.81 8.44 6.28
CA LEU A 49 6.48 8.39 5.67
C LEU A 49 6.51 9.13 4.35
N CYS A 50 6.13 8.47 3.28
CA CYS A 50 6.11 9.04 1.95
C CYS A 50 4.70 8.99 1.37
N PHE A 51 4.06 10.14 1.17
CA PHE A 51 2.76 10.24 0.53
C PHE A 51 2.91 10.27 -0.99
N LEU A 52 2.19 9.40 -1.66
CA LEU A 52 2.09 9.33 -3.11
C LEU A 52 0.67 9.69 -3.54
N HIS A 53 0.54 10.71 -4.38
CA HIS A 53 -0.67 11.03 -5.10
C HIS A 53 -0.46 10.85 -6.60
N THR A 54 -1.43 10.22 -7.30
CA THR A 54 -1.38 10.05 -8.75
C THR A 54 -2.54 10.76 -9.42
N ILE A 55 -2.23 11.48 -10.51
CA ILE A 55 -3.22 12.07 -11.39
C ILE A 55 -3.37 11.14 -12.59
N GLU A 56 -4.44 10.36 -12.58
CA GLU A 56 -4.79 9.48 -13.69
C GLU A 56 -5.33 10.31 -14.85
N LYS A 57 -4.96 9.93 -16.09
CA LYS A 57 -5.61 10.50 -17.27
C LYS A 57 -7.02 9.92 -17.35
N GLU A 58 -8.04 10.79 -17.28
CA GLU A 58 -9.37 10.37 -17.67
C GLU A 58 -9.31 9.78 -19.08
N GLN A 59 -9.75 8.54 -19.24
CA GLN A 59 -9.91 7.96 -20.57
C GLN A 59 -10.96 8.80 -21.30
N GLN A 60 -10.52 9.50 -22.34
CA GLN A 60 -11.42 10.27 -23.20
C GLN A 60 -12.36 9.29 -23.94
N HIS A 61 -13.47 8.94 -23.31
CA HIS A 61 -14.57 8.26 -23.99
C HIS A 61 -15.36 9.31 -24.76
N GLY A 62 -15.20 9.38 -26.07
CA GLY A 62 -16.13 10.15 -26.90
C GLY A 62 -15.58 10.96 -28.07
N ALA A 63 -14.26 11.02 -28.31
CA ALA A 63 -13.74 11.74 -29.48
C ALA A 63 -13.95 11.00 -30.82
N ASP A 64 -14.09 9.68 -30.77
CA ASP A 64 -14.19 8.86 -32.00
C ASP A 64 -15.59 8.82 -32.62
N ASP A 65 -16.65 9.16 -31.90
CA ASP A 65 -18.04 9.02 -32.39
C ASP A 65 -18.59 10.29 -33.09
N LEU A 66 -17.79 11.37 -33.13
CA LEU A 66 -18.19 12.63 -33.80
C LEU A 66 -17.73 12.72 -35.26
N THR A 67 -17.29 11.63 -35.86
CA THR A 67 -16.60 11.65 -37.17
C THR A 67 -17.51 11.81 -38.40
N GLY A 68 -18.82 11.79 -38.23
CA GLY A 68 -19.74 11.68 -39.38
C GLY A 68 -20.40 12.98 -39.87
N THR A 69 -20.48 14.06 -39.08
CA THR A 69 -21.46 15.12 -39.40
C THR A 69 -20.92 16.56 -39.26
N ILE A 70 -19.69 16.79 -38.87
CA ILE A 70 -19.17 18.13 -38.60
C ILE A 70 -18.18 18.58 -39.67
N GLY A 71 -18.42 19.74 -40.28
CA GLY A 71 -17.54 20.32 -41.31
C GLY A 71 -16.13 20.58 -40.78
N LEU A 72 -15.09 20.44 -41.62
CA LEU A 72 -13.68 20.50 -41.29
C LEU A 72 -13.26 21.70 -40.42
N GLY A 73 -13.86 22.89 -40.63
CA GLY A 73 -13.55 24.10 -39.84
C GLY A 73 -14.13 24.06 -38.42
N ALA A 74 -15.35 23.54 -38.27
CA ALA A 74 -15.98 23.40 -36.93
C ALA A 74 -15.28 22.34 -36.08
N ARG A 75 -14.78 21.26 -36.70
CA ARG A 75 -13.99 20.23 -36.04
C ARG A 75 -12.68 20.78 -35.45
N SER A 76 -11.96 21.63 -36.22
CA SER A 76 -10.72 22.24 -35.76
C SER A 76 -10.93 23.19 -34.58
N SER A 77 -12.05 23.96 -34.57
CA SER A 77 -12.41 24.84 -33.45
C SER A 77 -12.75 24.03 -32.20
N LEU A 78 -13.57 22.97 -32.34
CA LEU A 78 -13.95 22.08 -31.23
C LEU A 78 -12.74 21.40 -30.61
N LEU A 79 -11.82 20.87 -31.40
CA LEU A 79 -10.58 20.26 -30.90
C LEU A 79 -9.73 21.25 -30.12
N LYS A 80 -9.63 22.52 -30.54
CA LYS A 80 -8.91 23.55 -29.78
C LYS A 80 -9.57 23.86 -28.45
N GLU A 81 -10.90 23.91 -28.41
CA GLU A 81 -11.64 24.14 -27.17
C GLU A 81 -11.50 22.94 -26.23
N MET A 82 -11.56 21.72 -26.72
CA MET A 82 -11.33 20.50 -25.95
C MET A 82 -9.92 20.49 -25.34
N THR A 83 -8.89 20.78 -26.15
CA THR A 83 -7.50 20.86 -25.66
C THR A 83 -7.36 21.90 -24.55
N LYS A 84 -8.00 23.07 -24.70
CA LYS A 84 -7.97 24.13 -23.68
C LYS A 84 -8.66 23.70 -22.37
N LEU A 85 -9.78 22.99 -22.49
CA LEU A 85 -10.47 22.43 -21.32
C LEU A 85 -9.63 21.36 -20.62
N ASP A 86 -8.98 20.49 -21.39
CA ASP A 86 -8.10 19.46 -20.84
C ASP A 86 -6.88 20.08 -20.12
N GLU A 87 -6.29 21.14 -20.68
CA GLU A 87 -5.23 21.90 -20.01
C GLU A 87 -5.70 22.53 -18.69
N GLN A 88 -6.94 23.08 -18.68
CA GLN A 88 -7.51 23.68 -17.46
C GLN A 88 -7.80 22.61 -16.41
N LYS A 89 -8.40 21.48 -16.78
CA LYS A 89 -8.64 20.33 -15.90
C LYS A 89 -7.31 19.82 -15.31
N GLY A 90 -6.28 19.68 -16.15
CA GLY A 90 -4.97 19.24 -15.71
C GLY A 90 -4.34 20.18 -14.67
N LYS A 91 -4.46 21.50 -14.84
CA LYS A 91 -3.98 22.48 -13.86
C LYS A 91 -4.73 22.40 -12.54
N ILE A 92 -6.06 22.24 -12.60
CA ILE A 92 -6.89 22.08 -11.39
C ILE A 92 -6.52 20.77 -10.66
N ALA A 93 -6.35 19.68 -11.38
CA ALA A 93 -5.98 18.39 -10.79
C ALA A 93 -4.59 18.45 -10.11
N LEU A 94 -3.64 19.15 -10.71
CA LEU A 94 -2.33 19.41 -10.11
C LEU A 94 -2.46 20.18 -8.80
N GLN A 95 -3.18 21.29 -8.82
CA GLN A 95 -3.37 22.15 -7.63
C GLN A 95 -4.10 21.40 -6.50
N LEU A 96 -5.17 20.68 -6.81
CA LEU A 96 -5.90 19.89 -5.81
C LEU A 96 -5.01 18.80 -5.18
N GLY A 97 -4.16 18.16 -6.00
CA GLY A 97 -3.22 17.17 -5.51
C GLY A 97 -2.12 17.78 -4.62
N GLU A 98 -1.63 18.98 -4.94
CA GLU A 98 -0.68 19.71 -4.10
C GLU A 98 -1.30 20.07 -2.75
N GLU A 99 -2.53 20.64 -2.73
CA GLU A 99 -3.26 20.97 -1.51
C GLU A 99 -3.53 19.72 -0.65
N LEU A 100 -3.90 18.61 -1.28
CA LEU A 100 -4.10 17.32 -0.61
C LEU A 100 -2.81 16.82 0.05
N LEU A 101 -1.70 16.84 -0.68
CA LEU A 101 -0.38 16.42 -0.17
C LEU A 101 0.09 17.33 0.97
N GLU A 102 -0.11 18.62 0.88
CA GLU A 102 0.21 19.56 1.95
C GLU A 102 -0.61 19.28 3.22
N PHE A 103 -1.91 19.04 3.08
CA PHE A 103 -2.80 18.68 4.18
C PHE A 103 -2.34 17.42 4.91
N VAL A 104 -2.09 16.30 4.18
CA VAL A 104 -1.70 15.02 4.81
C VAL A 104 -0.29 15.08 5.38
N THR A 105 0.62 15.81 4.74
CA THR A 105 1.99 16.04 5.22
C THR A 105 1.98 16.81 6.54
N SER A 106 1.19 17.88 6.61
CA SER A 106 1.02 18.68 7.83
C SER A 106 0.40 17.84 8.95
N SER A 107 -0.62 17.03 8.64
CA SER A 107 -1.25 16.11 9.60
C SER A 107 -0.24 15.10 10.16
N ALA A 108 0.63 14.54 9.31
CA ALA A 108 1.65 13.59 9.74
C ALA A 108 2.71 14.22 10.64
N LYS A 109 3.20 15.42 10.28
CA LYS A 109 4.15 16.17 11.11
C LYS A 109 3.55 16.54 12.46
N ASN A 110 2.32 17.04 12.48
CA ASN A 110 1.60 17.36 13.72
C ASN A 110 1.35 16.13 14.60
N SER A 111 1.26 14.96 13.98
CA SER A 111 1.17 13.67 14.69
C SER A 111 2.52 13.16 15.21
N GLY A 112 3.63 13.87 14.99
CA GLY A 112 4.95 13.52 15.49
C GLY A 112 5.70 12.50 14.64
N VAL A 113 5.44 12.45 13.32
CA VAL A 113 6.29 11.71 12.38
C VAL A 113 7.52 12.56 12.07
N GLU A 114 8.71 12.03 12.33
CA GLU A 114 9.98 12.79 12.21
C GLU A 114 10.34 13.11 10.76
N SER A 115 10.16 12.15 9.86
CA SER A 115 10.51 12.30 8.44
C SER A 115 9.30 12.04 7.56
N VAL A 116 8.86 13.09 6.85
CA VAL A 116 7.71 13.04 5.92
C VAL A 116 8.11 13.60 4.58
N GLU A 117 7.93 12.78 3.54
CA GLU A 117 8.08 13.16 2.13
C GLU A 117 6.73 13.09 1.43
N SER A 118 6.58 13.82 0.33
CA SER A 118 5.40 13.72 -0.52
C SER A 118 5.78 13.97 -1.96
N PHE A 119 5.13 13.26 -2.88
CA PHE A 119 5.30 13.49 -4.30
C PHE A 119 4.03 13.16 -5.08
N GLN A 120 3.87 13.87 -6.18
CA GLN A 120 2.78 13.71 -7.12
C GLN A 120 3.31 13.14 -8.43
N ARG A 121 2.56 12.23 -9.05
CA ARG A 121 2.91 11.59 -10.31
C ARG A 121 1.73 11.64 -11.26
N HIS A 122 2.01 11.74 -12.57
CA HIS A 122 1.01 11.47 -13.60
C HIS A 122 1.04 10.00 -13.98
N GLY A 123 -0.13 9.41 -14.15
CA GLY A 123 -0.30 8.03 -14.61
C GLY A 123 -0.93 7.11 -13.59
N ASP A 124 -0.80 5.81 -13.82
CA ASP A 124 -1.37 4.75 -13.00
C ASP A 124 -0.67 4.63 -11.64
N VAL A 125 -1.46 4.43 -10.59
CA VAL A 125 -0.95 4.32 -9.21
C VAL A 125 -0.06 3.09 -9.01
N VAL A 126 -0.37 1.98 -9.68
CA VAL A 126 0.41 0.75 -9.57
C VAL A 126 1.81 0.96 -10.15
N ASP A 127 1.90 1.56 -11.33
CA ASP A 127 3.18 1.86 -11.97
C ASP A 127 3.99 2.86 -11.15
N ALA A 128 3.33 3.88 -10.58
CA ALA A 128 3.97 4.86 -9.72
C ALA A 128 4.57 4.22 -8.46
N VAL A 129 3.86 3.29 -7.82
CA VAL A 129 4.33 2.54 -6.64
C VAL A 129 5.49 1.61 -7.01
N LEU A 130 5.37 0.82 -8.09
CA LEU A 130 6.40 -0.12 -8.52
C LEU A 130 7.73 0.56 -8.86
N ASN A 131 7.68 1.79 -9.36
CA ASN A 131 8.87 2.58 -9.66
C ASN A 131 9.67 3.01 -8.40
N VAL A 132 9.05 2.99 -7.22
CA VAL A 132 9.67 3.41 -5.95
C VAL A 132 9.73 2.27 -4.92
N GLU A 133 9.30 1.07 -5.27
CA GLU A 133 9.18 -0.03 -4.29
C GLU A 133 10.52 -0.57 -3.77
N GLN A 134 11.64 -0.34 -4.47
CA GLN A 134 12.95 -0.83 -4.05
C GLN A 134 13.38 -0.28 -2.69
N ASP A 135 13.01 0.98 -2.39
CA ASP A 135 13.31 1.64 -1.12
C ASP A 135 12.16 1.53 -0.11
N THR A 136 11.13 0.76 -0.44
CA THR A 136 9.88 0.67 0.31
C THR A 136 9.83 -0.57 1.17
N GLN A 137 9.53 -0.40 2.46
CA GLN A 137 9.30 -1.51 3.40
C GLN A 137 7.83 -1.94 3.44
N LEU A 138 6.91 -0.99 3.26
CA LEU A 138 5.47 -1.20 3.32
C LEU A 138 4.75 -0.23 2.38
N ILE A 139 3.77 -0.74 1.67
CA ILE A 139 2.83 0.05 0.88
C ILE A 139 1.51 0.11 1.63
N VAL A 140 0.96 1.31 1.79
CA VAL A 140 -0.34 1.56 2.44
C VAL A 140 -1.29 2.11 1.40
N ILE A 141 -2.42 1.44 1.18
CA ILE A 141 -3.40 1.81 0.17
C ILE A 141 -4.81 1.62 0.70
N GLY A 142 -5.74 2.48 0.29
CA GLY A 142 -7.14 2.36 0.64
C GLY A 142 -7.82 1.20 -0.09
N ARG A 143 -8.77 0.54 0.57
CA ARG A 143 -9.56 -0.55 -0.03
C ARG A 143 -10.40 -0.09 -1.22
N ASN A 144 -10.94 1.11 -1.15
CA ASN A 144 -11.78 1.74 -2.17
C ASN A 144 -11.10 3.02 -2.63
N GLY A 145 -11.20 3.37 -3.91
CA GLY A 145 -10.75 4.65 -4.46
C GLY A 145 -11.95 5.50 -4.88
N LEU A 146 -11.68 6.68 -5.46
CA LEU A 146 -12.70 7.64 -5.92
C LEU A 146 -13.79 7.03 -6.83
N GLN A 147 -13.46 5.98 -7.59
CA GLN A 147 -14.38 5.36 -8.56
C GLN A 147 -15.32 4.30 -7.95
N HIS A 148 -15.11 3.89 -6.68
CA HIS A 148 -15.83 2.76 -6.06
C HIS A 148 -16.34 3.09 -4.66
N ASP A 149 -16.81 4.30 -4.45
CA ASP A 149 -17.34 4.75 -3.17
C ASP A 149 -18.72 4.10 -2.92
N GLY A 150 -18.73 2.87 -2.39
CA GLY A 150 -19.96 2.21 -1.93
C GLY A 150 -20.08 0.69 -2.14
N ASP A 151 -19.25 0.04 -2.95
CA ASP A 151 -19.37 -1.42 -3.13
C ASP A 151 -18.32 -2.20 -2.33
N TYR A 152 -18.71 -2.70 -1.14
CA TYR A 152 -17.84 -3.42 -0.20
C TYR A 152 -17.43 -4.84 -0.66
N LYS A 153 -17.95 -5.32 -1.78
CA LYS A 153 -17.76 -6.72 -2.21
C LYS A 153 -16.59 -6.91 -3.18
N VAL A 154 -16.14 -5.87 -3.83
CA VAL A 154 -15.09 -5.96 -4.85
C VAL A 154 -13.83 -5.23 -4.40
N LEU A 155 -12.69 -5.88 -4.52
CA LEU A 155 -11.40 -5.24 -4.35
C LEU A 155 -11.14 -4.38 -5.60
N GLY A 156 -10.67 -3.14 -5.41
CA GLY A 156 -10.36 -2.28 -6.55
C GLY A 156 -9.34 -2.92 -7.50
N SER A 157 -9.51 -2.74 -8.81
CA SER A 157 -8.64 -3.34 -9.84
C SER A 157 -7.15 -3.00 -9.66
N HIS A 158 -6.84 -1.80 -9.19
CA HIS A 158 -5.48 -1.38 -8.88
C HIS A 158 -4.87 -2.17 -7.73
N ILE A 159 -5.65 -2.48 -6.68
CA ILE A 159 -5.18 -3.27 -5.54
C ILE A 159 -4.85 -4.69 -5.97
N GLU A 160 -5.72 -5.35 -6.75
CA GLU A 160 -5.46 -6.68 -7.25
C GLU A 160 -4.18 -6.72 -8.10
N THR A 161 -4.01 -5.76 -8.99
CA THR A 161 -2.82 -5.62 -9.83
C THR A 161 -1.57 -5.36 -8.99
N LEU A 162 -1.65 -4.49 -7.99
CA LEU A 162 -0.55 -4.20 -7.08
C LEU A 162 -0.13 -5.43 -6.29
N LEU A 163 -1.08 -6.19 -5.71
CA LEU A 163 -0.80 -7.42 -4.97
C LEU A 163 -0.15 -8.52 -5.80
N ARG A 164 -0.41 -8.53 -7.12
CA ARG A 164 0.21 -9.49 -8.04
C ARG A 164 1.63 -9.12 -8.46
N LYS A 165 1.91 -7.82 -8.57
CA LYS A 165 3.17 -7.30 -9.13
C LYS A 165 4.19 -6.90 -8.06
N SER A 166 3.76 -6.39 -6.90
CA SER A 166 4.66 -5.90 -5.87
C SER A 166 5.37 -7.02 -5.11
N ALA A 167 6.64 -6.82 -4.83
CA ALA A 167 7.44 -7.66 -3.94
C ALA A 167 7.31 -7.23 -2.46
N GLN A 168 6.73 -6.07 -2.19
CA GLN A 168 6.62 -5.52 -0.85
C GLN A 168 5.26 -5.83 -0.20
N PRO A 169 5.20 -5.90 1.14
CA PRO A 169 3.94 -6.01 1.86
C PRO A 169 3.00 -4.85 1.54
N VAL A 170 1.70 -5.14 1.41
CA VAL A 170 0.67 -4.14 1.17
C VAL A 170 -0.32 -4.15 2.33
N LEU A 171 -0.48 -3.01 2.99
CA LEU A 171 -1.51 -2.76 4.00
C LEU A 171 -2.73 -2.14 3.31
N ILE A 172 -3.81 -2.91 3.22
CA ILE A 172 -5.09 -2.45 2.67
C ILE A 172 -5.93 -1.87 3.80
N VAL A 173 -6.27 -0.59 3.69
CA VAL A 173 -6.94 0.17 4.74
C VAL A 173 -8.43 0.25 4.48
N PRO A 174 -9.28 -0.12 5.45
CA PRO A 174 -10.74 0.05 5.35
C PRO A 174 -11.16 1.52 5.53
N ASN A 175 -12.45 1.78 5.38
CA ASN A 175 -13.02 3.14 5.49
C ASN A 175 -12.71 3.82 6.84
N THR A 176 -12.54 3.05 7.90
CA THR A 176 -12.13 3.56 9.21
C THR A 176 -10.93 2.76 9.70
N PHE A 177 -9.82 3.44 9.96
CA PHE A 177 -8.61 2.83 10.51
C PHE A 177 -8.54 3.03 12.03
N THR A 178 -8.28 1.94 12.71
CA THR A 178 -7.87 1.93 14.11
C THR A 178 -6.63 1.05 14.24
N ALA A 179 -5.62 1.52 14.96
CA ALA A 179 -4.40 0.75 15.18
C ALA A 179 -4.73 -0.63 15.79
N PRO A 180 -4.27 -1.73 15.18
CA PRO A 180 -4.65 -3.07 15.61
C PRO A 180 -4.06 -3.40 16.98
N LYS A 181 -4.89 -3.95 17.87
CA LYS A 181 -4.46 -4.54 19.15
C LYS A 181 -4.20 -6.05 19.01
N SER A 182 -4.81 -6.67 18.01
CA SER A 182 -4.62 -8.07 17.66
C SER A 182 -4.63 -8.24 16.14
N PHE A 183 -4.07 -9.35 15.68
CA PHE A 183 -4.06 -9.72 14.27
C PHE A 183 -4.23 -11.24 14.11
N MET A 184 -4.65 -11.66 12.93
CA MET A 184 -4.80 -13.07 12.59
C MET A 184 -3.86 -13.44 11.45
N ILE A 185 -3.23 -14.59 11.58
CA ILE A 185 -2.49 -15.23 10.49
C ILE A 185 -3.29 -16.45 10.03
N ALA A 186 -3.76 -16.43 8.78
CA ALA A 186 -4.30 -17.61 8.11
C ALA A 186 -3.11 -18.42 7.56
N TYR A 187 -2.88 -19.61 8.13
CA TYR A 187 -1.71 -20.43 7.85
C TYR A 187 -2.12 -21.79 7.26
N ASP A 188 -1.73 -22.06 6.03
CA ASP A 188 -2.07 -23.29 5.32
C ASP A 188 -0.92 -24.30 5.20
N GLY A 189 0.24 -24.01 5.79
CA GLY A 189 1.45 -24.86 5.75
C GLY A 189 2.24 -24.79 4.45
N ARG A 190 1.84 -23.95 3.49
CA ARG A 190 2.54 -23.81 2.21
C ARG A 190 3.66 -22.77 2.29
N ALA A 191 4.56 -22.82 1.32
CA ALA A 191 5.71 -21.91 1.26
C ALA A 191 5.31 -20.41 1.21
N SER A 192 4.13 -20.07 0.68
CA SER A 192 3.60 -18.69 0.70
C SER A 192 3.26 -18.23 2.12
N ALA A 193 2.61 -19.10 2.91
CA ALA A 193 2.27 -18.83 4.30
C ALA A 193 3.55 -18.74 5.17
N ASP A 194 4.56 -19.59 4.90
CA ASP A 194 5.85 -19.52 5.58
C ASP A 194 6.55 -18.17 5.32
N ARG A 195 6.53 -17.68 4.06
CA ARG A 195 7.09 -16.36 3.72
C ARG A 195 6.31 -15.22 4.37
N ALA A 196 4.98 -15.29 4.41
CA ALA A 196 4.14 -14.30 5.06
C ALA A 196 4.42 -14.25 6.58
N LEU A 197 4.51 -15.41 7.23
CA LEU A 197 4.88 -15.53 8.63
C LEU A 197 6.25 -14.88 8.89
N GLN A 198 7.26 -15.20 8.07
CA GLN A 198 8.60 -14.65 8.22
C GLN A 198 8.59 -13.11 8.08
N ARG A 199 7.81 -12.56 7.13
CA ARG A 199 7.64 -11.12 6.99
C ARG A 199 7.03 -10.46 8.24
N VAL A 200 6.05 -11.10 8.87
CA VAL A 200 5.47 -10.61 10.14
C VAL A 200 6.53 -10.59 11.24
N LEU A 201 7.32 -11.67 11.36
CA LEU A 201 8.38 -11.80 12.38
C LEU A 201 9.49 -10.76 12.22
N ASP A 202 9.84 -10.43 10.96
CA ASP A 202 10.96 -9.52 10.64
C ASP A 202 10.55 -8.04 10.58
N SER A 203 9.27 -7.75 10.29
CA SER A 203 8.83 -6.37 10.06
C SER A 203 8.79 -5.49 11.30
N GLY A 204 8.50 -6.06 12.48
CA GLY A 204 8.25 -5.31 13.70
C GLY A 204 6.93 -4.53 13.74
N LEU A 205 6.18 -4.45 12.64
CA LEU A 205 4.95 -3.64 12.53
C LEU A 205 3.89 -4.04 13.56
N LEU A 206 3.73 -5.34 13.78
CA LEU A 206 2.71 -5.91 14.68
C LEU A 206 3.26 -6.24 16.09
N ALA A 207 4.49 -5.83 16.40
CA ALA A 207 5.08 -6.06 17.71
C ALA A 207 4.19 -5.51 18.85
N GLY A 208 3.95 -6.32 19.89
CA GLY A 208 3.10 -5.96 21.04
C GLY A 208 1.60 -6.12 20.79
N SER A 209 1.19 -6.70 19.65
CA SER A 209 -0.20 -7.10 19.38
C SER A 209 -0.39 -8.59 19.64
N ASP A 210 -1.62 -9.00 20.01
CA ASP A 210 -1.97 -10.40 20.18
C ASP A 210 -2.12 -11.09 18.82
N CYS A 211 -1.57 -12.28 18.67
CA CYS A 211 -1.63 -13.06 17.43
C CYS A 211 -2.64 -14.20 17.52
N HIS A 212 -3.56 -14.28 16.57
CA HIS A 212 -4.43 -15.41 16.35
C HIS A 212 -3.91 -16.21 15.16
N LEU A 213 -3.23 -17.34 15.41
CA LEU A 213 -2.76 -18.24 14.36
C LEU A 213 -3.85 -19.25 14.05
N VAL A 214 -4.43 -19.17 12.85
CA VAL A 214 -5.56 -19.97 12.41
C VAL A 214 -5.19 -20.81 11.21
N SER A 215 -5.59 -22.08 11.22
CA SER A 215 -5.43 -22.98 10.07
C SER A 215 -6.73 -23.74 9.83
N VAL A 216 -7.01 -24.03 8.57
CA VAL A 216 -8.07 -24.96 8.17
C VAL A 216 -7.40 -26.24 7.70
N LYS A 217 -7.86 -27.41 8.16
CA LYS A 217 -7.34 -28.70 7.71
C LYS A 217 -7.37 -28.79 6.18
N ASN A 218 -6.25 -29.22 5.61
CA ASN A 218 -6.07 -29.39 4.18
C ASN A 218 -5.26 -30.67 3.91
N ASN A 219 -4.91 -30.92 2.65
CA ASN A 219 -4.18 -32.12 2.24
C ASN A 219 -2.64 -32.00 2.45
N GLU A 220 -2.16 -30.98 3.14
CA GLU A 220 -0.73 -30.82 3.46
C GLU A 220 -0.33 -31.79 4.58
N SER A 221 0.46 -32.80 4.24
CA SER A 221 0.83 -33.89 5.16
C SER A 221 1.59 -33.43 6.41
N ALA A 222 2.32 -32.33 6.29
CA ALA A 222 3.11 -31.75 7.39
C ALA A 222 2.42 -30.56 8.07
N LEU A 223 1.14 -30.29 7.78
CA LEU A 223 0.46 -29.08 8.27
C LEU A 223 0.56 -28.93 9.80
N LYS A 224 0.26 -30.00 10.54
CA LYS A 224 0.25 -29.95 12.02
C LYS A 224 1.64 -29.61 12.58
N SER A 225 2.70 -30.22 12.08
CA SER A 225 4.07 -29.95 12.56
C SER A 225 4.55 -28.56 12.16
N LYS A 226 4.23 -28.09 10.96
CA LYS A 226 4.53 -26.73 10.51
C LYS A 226 3.75 -25.67 11.31
N PHE A 227 2.50 -25.96 11.64
CA PHE A 227 1.64 -25.07 12.44
C PHE A 227 2.20 -24.89 13.85
N GLU A 228 2.63 -25.98 14.52
CA GLU A 228 3.27 -25.87 15.82
C GLU A 228 4.63 -25.14 15.76
N SER A 229 5.42 -25.38 14.69
CA SER A 229 6.65 -24.62 14.45
C SER A 229 6.38 -23.13 14.24
N ALA A 230 5.36 -22.76 13.49
CA ALA A 230 4.94 -21.37 13.29
C ALA A 230 4.55 -20.69 14.61
N LYS A 231 3.77 -21.38 15.45
CA LYS A 231 3.39 -20.93 16.79
C LYS A 231 4.64 -20.68 17.66
N THR A 232 5.57 -21.62 17.68
CA THR A 232 6.82 -21.51 18.46
C THR A 232 7.61 -20.27 18.04
N LYS A 233 7.81 -20.06 16.73
CA LYS A 233 8.51 -18.86 16.20
C LYS A 233 7.85 -17.55 16.60
N LEU A 234 6.53 -17.49 16.60
CA LEU A 234 5.78 -16.31 17.05
C LEU A 234 6.00 -16.03 18.54
N ILE A 235 5.92 -17.07 19.38
CA ILE A 235 6.16 -16.96 20.83
C ILE A 235 7.61 -16.53 21.12
N GLU A 236 8.59 -17.12 20.46
CA GLU A 236 10.01 -16.75 20.58
C GLU A 236 10.26 -15.30 20.17
N LYS A 237 9.47 -14.76 19.24
CA LYS A 237 9.54 -13.36 18.83
C LYS A 237 8.78 -12.41 19.76
N GLY A 238 8.15 -12.94 20.81
CA GLY A 238 7.48 -12.16 21.87
C GLY A 238 6.00 -11.88 21.63
N PHE A 239 5.33 -12.59 20.70
CA PHE A 239 3.89 -12.47 20.52
C PHE A 239 3.12 -13.31 21.53
N SER A 240 2.01 -12.76 22.03
CA SER A 240 0.96 -13.54 22.70
C SER A 240 0.15 -14.30 21.62
N VAL A 241 0.18 -15.63 21.64
CA VAL A 241 -0.36 -16.44 20.53
C VAL A 241 -1.52 -17.31 21.00
N THR A 242 -2.67 -17.14 20.39
CA THR A 242 -3.78 -18.10 20.43
C THR A 242 -3.86 -18.87 19.11
N THR A 243 -4.27 -20.12 19.17
CA THR A 243 -4.30 -20.99 17.99
C THR A 243 -5.66 -21.61 17.77
N ALA A 244 -6.07 -21.73 16.51
CA ALA A 244 -7.27 -22.49 16.10
C ALA A 244 -6.96 -23.33 14.87
N LEU A 245 -7.25 -24.63 14.97
CA LEU A 245 -7.22 -25.56 13.84
C LEU A 245 -8.66 -25.99 13.54
N LEU A 246 -9.20 -25.48 12.43
CA LEU A 246 -10.59 -25.69 12.03
C LEU A 246 -10.72 -26.93 11.13
N GLU A 247 -11.85 -27.62 11.22
CA GLU A 247 -12.24 -28.61 10.24
C GLU A 247 -12.64 -27.91 8.95
N GLY A 248 -12.29 -28.49 7.79
CA GLY A 248 -12.61 -27.97 6.45
C GLY A 248 -13.91 -28.55 5.92
#